data_145e1987282fb3687a62ecbc0805e445
#
_entry.id   145e1987282fb3687a62ecbc0805e445
#
_cell.length_a   1.000
_cell.length_b   1.000
_cell.length_c   1.000
_cell.angle_alpha   90.00
_cell.angle_beta   90.00
_cell.angle_gamma   90.00
#
_symmetry.space_group_name_H-M   'P 1'
#
loop_
_entity.id
_entity.type
_entity.pdbx_description
1 polymer ?
#
loop_
_entity_poly.entity_id
_entity_poly.type
_entity_poly.pdbx_seq_one_letter_code
_entity_poly.pdbx_strand_id
1 'polypeptide(L)'
;MDPVDLALILALDCSASVSFDEFALMAGGCGAALRDPDVMAGLTGGPLGASLCALLLWSGADAQAVSVEWTRIATPEHLEAFASEVADTPRLVPAGTTAIGAALVACEALLAALPAPARRQVIDMVGDGRSNDGPPPVPARDRLAGAGVTINGLCVLHEEADLLASYTDQVIAGPGAFALECQDFTGFAEAMRRKLQREIAAASRPIIQMS
;
A
#
# COMPACT_ATOMS: atom_id res chain seq x y z
N MET A 1 17.13 14.23 -5.31
CA MET A 1 17.14 12.93 -6.03
C MET A 1 16.49 13.09 -7.40
N ASP A 2 16.89 12.26 -8.38
CA ASP A 2 16.26 12.26 -9.70
C ASP A 2 14.81 11.78 -9.62
N PRO A 3 13.91 12.27 -10.49
CA PRO A 3 12.52 11.84 -10.56
C PRO A 3 12.37 10.33 -10.73
N VAL A 4 11.21 9.79 -10.33
CA VAL A 4 10.88 8.38 -10.41
C VAL A 4 9.55 8.15 -11.14
N ASP A 5 9.32 6.93 -11.62
CA ASP A 5 8.06 6.56 -12.28
C ASP A 5 6.90 6.40 -11.30
N LEU A 6 7.18 5.83 -10.12
CA LEU A 6 6.18 5.50 -9.11
C LEU A 6 6.70 5.83 -7.70
N ALA A 7 5.84 6.39 -6.85
CA ALA A 7 5.96 6.38 -5.40
C ALA A 7 4.86 5.49 -4.84
N LEU A 8 5.22 4.42 -4.13
CA LEU A 8 4.32 3.41 -3.59
C LEU A 8 4.46 3.35 -2.07
N ILE A 9 3.35 3.54 -1.36
CA ILE A 9 3.25 3.26 0.08
C ILE A 9 2.50 1.94 0.26
N LEU A 10 3.12 0.97 0.93
CA LEU A 10 2.43 -0.17 1.52
C LEU A 10 1.97 0.24 2.92
N ALA A 11 0.66 0.30 3.16
CA ALA A 11 0.08 0.68 4.44
C ALA A 11 -0.61 -0.54 5.07
N LEU A 12 0.05 -1.19 6.04
CA LEU A 12 -0.38 -2.45 6.63
C LEU A 12 -1.06 -2.25 7.98
N ASP A 13 -2.21 -2.89 8.13
CA ASP A 13 -2.99 -2.92 9.35
C ASP A 13 -2.28 -3.71 10.46
N CYS A 14 -2.25 -3.10 11.64
CA CYS A 14 -1.78 -3.68 12.88
C CYS A 14 -2.86 -3.60 13.97
N SER A 15 -4.15 -3.49 13.61
CA SER A 15 -5.26 -3.44 14.56
C SER A 15 -5.40 -4.73 15.38
N ALA A 16 -6.25 -4.73 16.39
CA ALA A 16 -6.36 -5.84 17.34
C ALA A 16 -6.91 -7.13 16.71
N SER A 17 -7.61 -7.04 15.58
CA SER A 17 -8.09 -8.20 14.80
C SER A 17 -6.95 -8.96 14.14
N VAL A 18 -5.83 -8.29 13.83
CA VAL A 18 -4.64 -8.92 13.26
C VAL A 18 -3.76 -9.47 14.38
N SER A 19 -3.67 -10.78 14.54
CA SER A 19 -2.75 -11.43 15.48
C SER A 19 -1.28 -11.26 15.07
N PHE A 20 -0.34 -11.63 15.95
CA PHE A 20 1.10 -11.59 15.62
C PHE A 20 1.46 -12.53 14.46
N ASP A 21 0.85 -13.73 14.41
CA ASP A 21 1.09 -14.71 13.35
C ASP A 21 0.53 -14.22 12.02
N GLU A 22 -0.64 -13.61 12.00
CA GLU A 22 -1.26 -13.01 10.82
C GLU A 22 -0.48 -11.80 10.32
N PHE A 23 0.03 -10.95 11.22
CA PHE A 23 0.93 -9.87 10.84
C PHE A 23 2.21 -10.40 10.18
N ALA A 24 2.79 -11.48 10.72
CA ALA A 24 3.96 -12.12 10.10
C ALA A 24 3.66 -12.70 8.71
N LEU A 25 2.47 -13.29 8.51
CA LEU A 25 2.01 -13.75 7.20
C LEU A 25 1.84 -12.58 6.23
N MET A 26 1.32 -11.45 6.70
CA MET A 26 1.10 -10.25 5.90
C MET A 26 2.43 -9.60 5.48
N ALA A 27 3.34 -9.38 6.42
CA ALA A 27 4.66 -8.81 6.15
C ALA A 27 5.50 -9.73 5.24
N GLY A 28 5.57 -11.03 5.56
CA GLY A 28 6.24 -12.03 4.73
C GLY A 28 5.61 -12.16 3.35
N GLY A 29 4.28 -12.10 3.25
CA GLY A 29 3.54 -12.11 1.99
C GLY A 29 3.82 -10.89 1.12
N CYS A 30 3.94 -9.70 1.69
CA CYS A 30 4.37 -8.50 0.98
C CYS A 30 5.79 -8.66 0.43
N GLY A 31 6.75 -9.12 1.27
CA GLY A 31 8.10 -9.38 0.83
C GLY A 31 8.20 -10.43 -0.28
N ALA A 32 7.40 -11.49 -0.21
CA ALA A 32 7.32 -12.51 -1.27
C ALA A 32 6.74 -11.93 -2.58
N ALA A 33 5.67 -11.14 -2.49
CA ALA A 33 5.04 -10.49 -3.63
C ALA A 33 5.98 -9.49 -4.33
N LEU A 34 6.77 -8.73 -3.57
CA LEU A 34 7.77 -7.80 -4.12
C LEU A 34 8.88 -8.52 -4.90
N ARG A 35 9.21 -9.77 -4.56
CA ARG A 35 10.20 -10.61 -5.26
C ARG A 35 9.69 -11.23 -6.56
N ASP A 36 8.41 -11.07 -6.89
CA ASP A 36 7.85 -11.55 -8.15
C ASP A 36 8.54 -10.87 -9.33
N PRO A 37 8.98 -11.62 -10.38
CA PRO A 37 9.70 -11.05 -11.52
C PRO A 37 8.92 -9.97 -12.28
N ASP A 38 7.59 -10.09 -12.40
CA ASP A 38 6.76 -9.10 -13.08
C ASP A 38 6.64 -7.83 -12.23
N VAL A 39 6.58 -7.97 -10.91
CA VAL A 39 6.59 -6.83 -9.98
C VAL A 39 7.93 -6.10 -10.05
N MET A 40 9.02 -6.84 -10.05
CA MET A 40 10.37 -6.28 -10.23
C MET A 40 10.48 -5.52 -11.55
N ALA A 41 10.09 -6.15 -12.67
CA ALA A 41 10.14 -5.53 -13.99
C ALA A 41 9.32 -4.24 -14.04
N GLY A 42 8.17 -4.20 -13.37
CA GLY A 42 7.32 -3.03 -13.34
C GLY A 42 7.85 -1.88 -12.48
N LEU A 43 8.47 -2.19 -11.34
CA LEU A 43 9.07 -1.17 -10.46
C LEU A 43 10.33 -0.52 -11.04
N THR A 44 11.04 -1.24 -11.94
CA THR A 44 12.30 -0.78 -12.54
C THR A 44 12.23 -0.52 -14.04
N GLY A 45 11.14 -0.92 -14.71
CA GLY A 45 11.02 -0.88 -16.19
C GLY A 45 10.31 0.34 -16.75
N GLY A 46 9.95 1.32 -15.96
CA GLY A 46 9.33 2.56 -16.42
C GLY A 46 10.31 3.48 -17.17
N PRO A 47 9.82 4.57 -17.80
CA PRO A 47 10.66 5.49 -18.57
C PRO A 47 11.82 6.13 -17.79
N LEU A 48 11.68 6.25 -16.46
CA LEU A 48 12.74 6.76 -15.58
C LEU A 48 13.55 5.64 -14.91
N GLY A 49 13.11 4.39 -15.04
CA GLY A 49 13.80 3.21 -14.57
C GLY A 49 13.91 3.09 -13.05
N ALA A 50 13.05 3.77 -12.30
CA ALA A 50 13.11 3.73 -10.85
C ALA A 50 11.75 4.03 -10.20
N SER A 51 11.54 3.45 -9.02
CA SER A 51 10.42 3.74 -8.12
C SER A 51 10.93 4.11 -6.72
N LEU A 52 10.06 4.74 -5.92
CA LEU A 52 10.25 4.93 -4.48
C LEU A 52 9.21 4.07 -3.77
N CYS A 53 9.63 3.27 -2.81
CA CYS A 53 8.73 2.44 -2.00
C CYS A 53 8.93 2.73 -0.51
N ALA A 54 7.86 2.71 0.28
CA ALA A 54 7.89 2.85 1.72
C ALA A 54 6.87 1.91 2.38
N LEU A 55 7.09 1.57 3.66
CA LEU A 55 6.17 0.79 4.46
C LEU A 55 5.67 1.62 5.65
N LEU A 56 4.36 1.78 5.75
CA LEU A 56 3.66 2.37 6.88
C LEU A 56 2.88 1.27 7.62
N LEU A 57 3.05 1.18 8.93
CA LEU A 57 2.22 0.37 9.81
C LEU A 57 1.21 1.26 10.53
N TRP A 58 -0.03 0.77 10.70
CA TRP A 58 -1.08 1.57 11.33
C TRP A 58 -2.08 0.71 12.13
N SER A 59 -2.73 1.32 13.13
CA SER A 59 -3.85 0.75 13.88
C SER A 59 -4.82 1.86 14.32
N GLY A 60 -4.87 2.23 15.59
CA GLY A 60 -5.72 3.29 16.14
C GLY A 60 -5.35 4.70 15.68
N ALA A 61 -6.17 5.68 16.08
CA ALA A 61 -6.07 7.07 15.60
C ALA A 61 -4.69 7.73 15.78
N ASP A 62 -3.99 7.40 16.86
CA ASP A 62 -2.67 7.96 17.19
C ASP A 62 -1.52 6.95 17.01
N ALA A 63 -1.76 5.86 16.27
CA ALA A 63 -0.85 4.72 16.15
C ALA A 63 -0.49 4.44 14.69
N GLN A 64 0.42 5.24 14.14
CA GLN A 64 1.03 5.05 12.81
C GLN A 64 2.55 5.16 12.94
N ALA A 65 3.28 4.34 12.20
CA ALA A 65 4.74 4.37 12.14
C ALA A 65 5.25 4.04 10.73
N VAL A 66 6.17 4.82 10.22
CA VAL A 66 6.96 4.45 9.04
C VAL A 66 7.95 3.38 9.48
N SER A 67 7.77 2.15 8.99
CA SER A 67 8.64 1.03 9.32
C SER A 67 9.81 0.90 8.36
N VAL A 68 9.57 1.18 7.07
CA VAL A 68 10.64 1.30 6.08
C VAL A 68 10.48 2.64 5.37
N GLU A 69 11.51 3.48 5.48
CA GLU A 69 11.56 4.80 4.88
C GLU A 69 11.58 4.73 3.34
N TRP A 70 11.37 5.87 2.67
CA TRP A 70 11.44 5.95 1.21
C TRP A 70 12.73 5.36 0.66
N THR A 71 12.63 4.19 0.05
CA THR A 71 13.73 3.44 -0.55
C THR A 71 13.62 3.51 -2.08
N ARG A 72 14.72 3.90 -2.74
CA ARG A 72 14.78 3.96 -4.20
C ARG A 72 15.04 2.57 -4.78
N ILE A 73 14.12 2.10 -5.60
CA ILE A 73 14.18 0.82 -6.30
C ILE A 73 14.52 1.11 -7.77
N ALA A 74 15.75 0.81 -8.16
CA ALA A 74 16.26 1.00 -9.52
C ALA A 74 17.00 -0.25 -10.04
N THR A 75 17.25 -1.23 -9.17
CA THR A 75 17.90 -2.50 -9.52
C THR A 75 17.24 -3.65 -8.75
N PRO A 76 17.44 -4.91 -9.19
CA PRO A 76 16.97 -6.08 -8.44
C PRO A 76 17.48 -6.14 -7.01
N GLU A 77 18.74 -5.72 -6.78
CA GLU A 77 19.35 -5.73 -5.45
C GLU A 77 18.68 -4.73 -4.50
N HIS A 78 18.29 -3.55 -5.01
CA HIS A 78 17.52 -2.58 -4.22
C HIS A 78 16.17 -3.14 -3.82
N LEU A 79 15.48 -3.84 -4.75
CA LEU A 79 14.18 -4.45 -4.46
C LEU A 79 14.31 -5.60 -3.45
N GLU A 80 15.34 -6.44 -3.60
CA GLU A 80 15.58 -7.55 -2.65
C GLU A 80 15.85 -7.01 -1.23
N ALA A 81 16.64 -5.95 -1.11
CA ALA A 81 16.90 -5.31 0.19
C ALA A 81 15.58 -4.78 0.81
N PHE A 82 14.79 -4.02 0.03
CA PHE A 82 13.50 -3.51 0.48
C PHE A 82 12.52 -4.63 0.84
N ALA A 83 12.42 -5.67 0.01
CA ALA A 83 11.54 -6.82 0.25
C ALA A 83 11.93 -7.58 1.53
N SER A 84 13.24 -7.68 1.83
CA SER A 84 13.72 -8.27 3.07
C SER A 84 13.36 -7.40 4.29
N GLU A 85 13.58 -6.08 4.21
CA GLU A 85 13.19 -5.17 5.29
C GLU A 85 11.68 -5.20 5.56
N VAL A 86 10.84 -5.30 4.51
CA VAL A 86 9.39 -5.45 4.64
C VAL A 86 9.04 -6.78 5.31
N ALA A 87 9.63 -7.90 4.86
CA ALA A 87 9.33 -9.24 5.40
C ALA A 87 9.75 -9.40 6.86
N ASP A 88 10.86 -8.77 7.25
CA ASP A 88 11.45 -8.86 8.58
C ASP A 88 10.97 -7.75 9.53
N THR A 89 10.03 -6.90 9.06
CA THR A 89 9.58 -5.75 9.85
C THR A 89 8.91 -6.19 11.15
N PRO A 90 9.33 -5.67 12.32
CA PRO A 90 8.62 -5.93 13.55
C PRO A 90 7.30 -5.14 13.59
N ARG A 91 6.32 -5.63 14.35
CA ARG A 91 5.08 -4.89 14.61
C ARG A 91 5.37 -3.71 15.53
N LEU A 92 5.78 -2.56 14.96
CA LEU A 92 6.15 -1.34 15.70
C LEU A 92 4.96 -0.63 16.33
N VAL A 93 3.75 -0.88 15.82
CA VAL A 93 2.52 -0.24 16.23
C VAL A 93 1.77 -1.17 17.20
N PRO A 94 1.29 -0.66 18.37
CA PRO A 94 0.50 -1.48 19.29
C PRO A 94 -0.80 -1.92 18.65
N ALA A 95 -1.29 -3.11 19.02
CA ALA A 95 -2.63 -3.54 18.66
C ALA A 95 -3.67 -2.55 19.24
N GLY A 96 -4.60 -2.13 18.39
CA GLY A 96 -5.60 -1.13 18.76
C GLY A 96 -6.85 -1.23 17.89
N THR A 97 -7.58 -0.15 17.86
CA THR A 97 -8.72 0.07 16.94
C THR A 97 -8.26 0.16 15.49
N THR A 98 -9.20 0.26 14.56
CA THR A 98 -8.95 0.32 13.10
C THR A 98 -9.24 1.75 12.62
N ALA A 99 -8.20 2.57 12.45
CA ALA A 99 -8.33 4.00 12.10
C ALA A 99 -7.83 4.29 10.68
N ILE A 100 -8.56 3.81 9.65
CA ILE A 100 -8.18 3.97 8.23
C ILE A 100 -8.03 5.44 7.86
N GLY A 101 -8.89 6.32 8.36
CA GLY A 101 -8.80 7.76 8.08
C GLY A 101 -7.51 8.38 8.61
N ALA A 102 -7.04 7.98 9.80
CA ALA A 102 -5.75 8.41 10.35
C ALA A 102 -4.57 7.83 9.55
N ALA A 103 -4.66 6.58 9.12
CA ALA A 103 -3.67 5.96 8.24
C ALA A 103 -3.54 6.71 6.91
N LEU A 104 -4.64 7.13 6.28
CA LEU A 104 -4.63 7.94 5.06
C LEU A 104 -3.99 9.33 5.29
N VAL A 105 -4.24 9.97 6.44
CA VAL A 105 -3.59 11.23 6.80
C VAL A 105 -2.07 11.04 6.99
N ALA A 106 -1.65 9.94 7.61
CA ALA A 106 -0.23 9.61 7.73
C ALA A 106 0.42 9.34 6.35
N CYS A 107 -0.27 8.65 5.45
CA CYS A 107 0.18 8.46 4.06
C CYS A 107 0.29 9.81 3.31
N GLU A 108 -0.68 10.73 3.50
CA GLU A 108 -0.64 12.08 2.92
C GLU A 108 0.63 12.84 3.39
N ALA A 109 0.95 12.77 4.68
CA ALA A 109 2.16 13.37 5.23
C ALA A 109 3.45 12.72 4.68
N LEU A 110 3.46 11.39 4.53
CA LEU A 110 4.60 10.65 3.97
C LEU A 110 4.81 11.00 2.48
N LEU A 111 3.74 11.14 1.69
CA LEU A 111 3.81 11.61 0.31
C LEU A 111 4.31 13.06 0.20
N ALA A 112 3.92 13.94 1.13
CA ALA A 112 4.43 15.31 1.17
C ALA A 112 5.93 15.37 1.47
N ALA A 113 6.50 14.34 2.09
CA ALA A 113 7.93 14.20 2.40
C ALA A 113 8.71 13.40 1.33
N LEU A 114 8.15 13.21 0.13
CA LEU A 114 8.84 12.49 -0.96
C LEU A 114 10.21 13.10 -1.25
N PRO A 115 11.29 12.28 -1.29
CA PRO A 115 12.64 12.78 -1.56
C PRO A 115 12.89 13.13 -3.04
N ALA A 116 11.97 12.75 -3.94
CA ALA A 116 12.02 13.06 -5.37
C ALA A 116 10.62 13.16 -5.96
N PRO A 117 10.40 13.93 -7.04
CA PRO A 117 9.15 13.93 -7.78
C PRO A 117 8.85 12.54 -8.36
N ALA A 118 7.58 12.09 -8.26
CA ALA A 118 7.09 10.85 -8.84
C ALA A 118 6.01 11.14 -9.89
N ARG A 119 6.04 10.40 -11.01
CA ARG A 119 5.01 10.53 -12.07
C ARG A 119 3.65 10.00 -11.63
N ARG A 120 3.65 9.00 -10.76
CA ARG A 120 2.47 8.42 -10.11
C ARG A 120 2.72 8.27 -8.62
N GLN A 121 1.67 8.44 -7.85
CA GLN A 121 1.67 8.22 -6.41
C GLN A 121 0.56 7.26 -6.05
N VAL A 122 0.89 6.21 -5.33
CA VAL A 122 -0.04 5.14 -4.99
C VAL A 122 0.07 4.77 -3.51
N ILE A 123 -1.07 4.55 -2.90
CA ILE A 123 -1.21 4.00 -1.55
C ILE A 123 -1.91 2.66 -1.66
N ASP A 124 -1.28 1.62 -1.13
CA ASP A 124 -1.83 0.30 -0.96
C ASP A 124 -2.32 0.12 0.47
N MET A 125 -3.62 0.34 0.68
CA MET A 125 -4.27 0.15 1.98
C MET A 125 -4.63 -1.32 2.17
N VAL A 126 -4.06 -1.95 3.19
CA VAL A 126 -4.24 -3.38 3.50
C VAL A 126 -4.83 -3.50 4.90
N GLY A 127 -5.93 -4.24 5.05
CA GLY A 127 -6.57 -4.48 6.36
C GLY A 127 -7.66 -5.54 6.31
N ASP A 128 -8.12 -5.95 7.52
CA ASP A 128 -9.13 -6.98 7.73
C ASP A 128 -10.44 -6.44 8.34
N GLY A 129 -10.52 -5.12 8.61
CA GLY A 129 -11.67 -4.49 9.26
C GLY A 129 -12.04 -3.12 8.71
N ARG A 130 -13.27 -2.69 9.05
CA ARG A 130 -13.75 -1.33 8.76
C ARG A 130 -13.14 -0.33 9.72
N SER A 131 -13.09 0.94 9.29
CA SER A 131 -12.71 2.03 10.19
C SER A 131 -13.71 2.16 11.32
N ASN A 132 -13.24 2.07 12.56
CA ASN A 132 -14.02 2.14 13.78
C ASN A 132 -13.46 3.16 14.80
N ASP A 133 -12.43 3.92 14.41
CA ASP A 133 -11.78 4.93 15.25
C ASP A 133 -11.24 6.09 14.41
N GLY A 134 -10.96 7.21 15.06
CA GLY A 134 -10.34 8.39 14.46
C GLY A 134 -11.23 9.10 13.42
N PRO A 135 -10.64 9.91 12.56
CA PRO A 135 -11.37 10.63 11.52
C PRO A 135 -11.94 9.64 10.49
N PRO A 136 -13.12 9.93 9.87
CA PRO A 136 -13.63 9.12 8.79
C PRO A 136 -12.67 9.11 7.59
N PRO A 137 -12.54 8.00 6.84
CA PRO A 137 -11.61 7.88 5.70
C PRO A 137 -11.89 8.85 4.56
N VAL A 138 -13.17 9.08 4.23
CA VAL A 138 -13.61 9.80 3.04
C VAL A 138 -12.96 11.18 2.85
N PRO A 139 -12.86 12.07 3.85
CA PRO A 139 -12.23 13.37 3.66
C PRO A 139 -10.74 13.31 3.27
N ALA A 140 -9.96 12.40 3.87
CA ALA A 140 -8.55 12.20 3.52
C ALA A 140 -8.41 11.55 2.15
N ARG A 141 -9.21 10.52 1.88
CA ARG A 141 -9.31 9.87 0.56
C ARG A 141 -9.56 10.87 -0.56
N ASP A 142 -10.56 11.74 -0.39
CA ASP A 142 -10.96 12.69 -1.44
C ASP A 142 -9.89 13.78 -1.67
N ARG A 143 -9.17 14.22 -0.63
CA ARG A 143 -8.02 15.12 -0.79
C ARG A 143 -6.90 14.47 -1.58
N LEU A 144 -6.52 13.23 -1.21
CA LEU A 144 -5.49 12.46 -1.89
C LEU A 144 -5.85 12.22 -3.36
N ALA A 145 -7.08 11.78 -3.63
CA ALA A 145 -7.56 11.56 -5.00
C ALA A 145 -7.60 12.86 -5.81
N GLY A 146 -8.02 13.97 -5.19
CA GLY A 146 -8.01 15.31 -5.79
C GLY A 146 -6.60 15.82 -6.13
N ALA A 147 -5.58 15.33 -5.42
CA ALA A 147 -4.16 15.56 -5.72
C ALA A 147 -3.58 14.59 -6.76
N GLY A 148 -4.39 13.67 -7.31
CA GLY A 148 -3.97 12.69 -8.31
C GLY A 148 -3.37 11.40 -7.74
N VAL A 149 -3.45 11.20 -6.44
CA VAL A 149 -3.00 9.96 -5.78
C VAL A 149 -4.02 8.85 -6.04
N THR A 150 -3.54 7.66 -6.34
CA THR A 150 -4.37 6.45 -6.42
C THR A 150 -4.31 5.71 -5.08
N ILE A 151 -5.48 5.37 -4.52
CA ILE A 151 -5.59 4.56 -3.30
C ILE A 151 -6.23 3.24 -3.71
N ASN A 152 -5.47 2.16 -3.60
CA ASN A 152 -5.93 0.80 -3.82
C ASN A 152 -6.15 0.07 -2.49
N GLY A 153 -6.95 -1.00 -2.50
CA GLY A 153 -7.25 -1.81 -1.32
C GLY A 153 -6.88 -3.29 -1.49
N LEU A 154 -6.45 -3.92 -0.41
CA LEU A 154 -6.45 -5.37 -0.24
C LEU A 154 -7.18 -5.71 1.04
N CYS A 155 -8.33 -6.35 0.92
CA CYS A 155 -9.21 -6.72 2.02
C CYS A 155 -8.99 -8.18 2.39
N VAL A 156 -8.68 -8.47 3.65
CA VAL A 156 -8.69 -9.83 4.20
C VAL A 156 -10.05 -10.05 4.84
N LEU A 157 -10.85 -11.00 4.30
CA LEU A 157 -12.26 -11.18 4.70
C LEU A 157 -12.43 -12.08 5.95
N HIS A 158 -11.37 -12.24 6.73
CA HIS A 158 -11.35 -13.16 7.88
C HIS A 158 -12.52 -12.96 8.84
N GLU A 159 -12.83 -11.73 9.20
CA GLU A 159 -13.90 -11.40 10.13
C GLU A 159 -15.12 -10.71 9.47
N GLU A 160 -14.90 -9.95 8.40
CA GLU A 160 -15.92 -9.14 7.73
C GLU A 160 -16.08 -9.52 6.26
N ALA A 161 -17.09 -10.35 5.95
CA ALA A 161 -17.34 -10.84 4.59
C ALA A 161 -17.71 -9.74 3.57
N ASP A 162 -18.19 -8.59 4.01
CA ASP A 162 -18.60 -7.46 3.17
C ASP A 162 -17.58 -6.28 3.19
N LEU A 163 -16.35 -6.54 3.68
CA LEU A 163 -15.29 -5.54 3.80
C LEU A 163 -14.93 -4.91 2.45
N LEU A 164 -14.91 -5.69 1.36
CA LEU A 164 -14.64 -5.18 0.02
C LEU A 164 -15.61 -4.07 -0.40
N ALA A 165 -16.89 -4.20 -0.06
CA ALA A 165 -17.89 -3.16 -0.34
C ALA A 165 -17.59 -1.88 0.44
N SER A 166 -17.20 -1.99 1.71
CA SER A 166 -16.80 -0.86 2.55
C SER A 166 -15.55 -0.15 2.00
N TYR A 167 -14.54 -0.90 1.59
CA TYR A 167 -13.33 -0.31 0.98
C TYR A 167 -13.66 0.39 -0.34
N THR A 168 -14.54 -0.20 -1.16
CA THR A 168 -14.97 0.40 -2.42
C THR A 168 -15.70 1.72 -2.20
N ASP A 169 -16.53 1.80 -1.16
CA ASP A 169 -17.30 3.01 -0.85
C ASP A 169 -16.47 4.10 -0.15
N GLN A 170 -15.59 3.74 0.78
CA GLN A 170 -14.99 4.68 1.72
C GLN A 170 -13.47 4.86 1.59
N VAL A 171 -12.74 3.92 1.00
CA VAL A 171 -11.27 3.89 1.05
C VAL A 171 -10.63 4.11 -0.30
N ILE A 172 -11.00 3.34 -1.32
CA ILE A 172 -10.35 3.43 -2.62
C ILE A 172 -10.81 4.66 -3.40
N ALA A 173 -9.88 5.32 -4.08
CA ALA A 173 -10.15 6.46 -4.95
C ALA A 173 -8.94 6.78 -5.84
N GLY A 174 -9.16 7.67 -6.81
CA GLY A 174 -8.12 8.14 -7.72
C GLY A 174 -8.08 7.37 -9.04
N PRO A 175 -7.15 7.74 -9.94
CA PRO A 175 -7.10 7.20 -11.30
C PRO A 175 -6.85 5.70 -11.34
N GLY A 176 -7.84 4.91 -11.82
CA GLY A 176 -7.72 3.47 -11.96
C GLY A 176 -7.73 2.69 -10.65
N ALA A 177 -8.18 3.31 -9.55
CA ALA A 177 -8.28 2.68 -8.23
C ALA A 177 -9.08 1.37 -8.26
N PHE A 178 -8.65 0.40 -7.45
CA PHE A 178 -9.30 -0.89 -7.30
C PHE A 178 -9.06 -1.48 -5.93
N ALA A 179 -9.94 -2.40 -5.52
CA ALA A 179 -9.68 -3.28 -4.40
C ALA A 179 -9.67 -4.74 -4.84
N LEU A 180 -8.90 -5.56 -4.15
CA LEU A 180 -8.92 -7.01 -4.22
C LEU A 180 -9.24 -7.56 -2.83
N GLU A 181 -9.59 -8.83 -2.79
CA GLU A 181 -9.87 -9.56 -1.56
C GLU A 181 -9.12 -10.88 -1.50
N CYS A 182 -8.86 -11.35 -0.29
CA CYS A 182 -8.53 -12.74 0.01
C CYS A 182 -9.36 -13.20 1.22
N GLN A 183 -9.61 -14.51 1.31
CA GLN A 183 -10.50 -15.05 2.33
C GLN A 183 -9.88 -15.02 3.73
N ASP A 184 -8.57 -15.20 3.80
CA ASP A 184 -7.79 -15.23 5.02
C ASP A 184 -6.33 -14.85 4.77
N PHE A 185 -5.53 -14.79 5.84
CA PHE A 185 -4.10 -14.45 5.75
C PHE A 185 -3.24 -15.54 5.09
N THR A 186 -3.72 -16.78 4.96
CA THR A 186 -2.99 -17.84 4.24
C THR A 186 -2.97 -17.59 2.74
N GLY A 187 -4.01 -16.96 2.18
CA GLY A 187 -4.11 -16.53 0.80
C GLY A 187 -3.47 -15.19 0.49
N PHE A 188 -2.97 -14.47 1.52
CA PHE A 188 -2.54 -13.07 1.41
C PHE A 188 -1.41 -12.87 0.40
N ALA A 189 -0.34 -13.69 0.44
CA ALA A 189 0.82 -13.53 -0.43
C ALA A 189 0.45 -13.56 -1.92
N GLU A 190 -0.43 -14.48 -2.32
CA GLU A 190 -0.92 -14.59 -3.70
C GLU A 190 -1.82 -13.40 -4.08
N ALA A 191 -2.68 -12.96 -3.18
CA ALA A 191 -3.54 -11.80 -3.40
C ALA A 191 -2.71 -10.51 -3.55
N MET A 192 -1.68 -10.32 -2.72
CA MET A 192 -0.76 -9.19 -2.79
C MET A 192 0.07 -9.20 -4.07
N ARG A 193 0.57 -10.36 -4.49
CA ARG A 193 1.27 -10.52 -5.77
C ARG A 193 0.38 -10.07 -6.94
N ARG A 194 -0.85 -10.59 -7.03
CA ARG A 194 -1.83 -10.21 -8.07
C ARG A 194 -2.15 -8.72 -8.05
N LYS A 195 -2.26 -8.16 -6.84
CA LYS A 195 -2.52 -6.73 -6.65
C LYS A 195 -1.39 -5.89 -7.20
N LEU A 196 -0.14 -6.15 -6.80
CA LEU A 196 1.03 -5.44 -7.28
C LEU A 196 1.22 -5.58 -8.80
N GLN A 197 1.06 -6.78 -9.36
CA GLN A 197 1.11 -6.99 -10.81
C GLN A 197 0.07 -6.13 -11.56
N ARG A 198 -1.18 -6.09 -11.07
CA ARG A 198 -2.25 -5.27 -11.67
C ARG A 198 -1.91 -3.78 -11.62
N GLU A 199 -1.40 -3.30 -10.51
CA GLU A 199 -1.05 -1.92 -10.30
C GLU A 199 0.09 -1.45 -11.20
N ILE A 200 1.11 -2.28 -11.32
CA ILE A 200 2.29 -2.02 -12.15
C ILE A 200 1.94 -2.09 -13.64
N ALA A 201 1.12 -3.05 -14.07
CA ALA A 201 0.64 -3.13 -15.45
C ALA A 201 -0.13 -1.87 -15.87
N ALA A 202 -0.84 -1.21 -14.96
CA ALA A 202 -1.49 0.06 -15.20
C ALA A 202 -0.48 1.22 -15.41
N ALA A 203 0.73 1.10 -14.89
CA ALA A 203 1.82 2.07 -15.06
C ALA A 203 2.43 2.06 -16.47
N SER A 204 2.39 0.93 -17.15
CA SER A 204 2.99 0.73 -18.47
C SER A 204 2.12 1.23 -19.64
N ARG A 205 0.89 1.69 -19.39
CA ARG A 205 0.02 2.23 -20.45
C ARG A 205 0.39 3.70 -20.70
N PRO A 206 0.77 4.08 -21.95
CA PRO A 206 0.95 5.49 -22.30
C PRO A 206 -0.37 6.23 -22.11
N ILE A 207 -0.29 7.42 -21.49
CA ILE A 207 -1.42 8.36 -21.45
C ILE A 207 -1.67 8.76 -22.90
N ILE A 208 -2.67 8.17 -23.54
CA ILE A 208 -3.18 8.67 -24.83
C ILE A 208 -3.87 9.99 -24.50
N GLN A 209 -3.18 11.11 -24.74
CA GLN A 209 -3.81 12.41 -24.75
C GLN A 209 -4.82 12.39 -25.90
N MET A 210 -6.09 12.30 -25.56
CA MET A 210 -7.17 12.63 -26.50
C MET A 210 -7.14 14.15 -26.70
N SER A 211 -6.65 14.54 -27.88
CA SER A 211 -6.69 15.91 -28.40
C SER A 211 -8.11 16.34 -28.69
#